data_fdc9efa34db619567a44c130d0b8eb42
#
_entry.id   fdc9efa34db619567a44c130d0b8eb42
#
_cell.length_a   1.000
_cell.length_b   1.000
_cell.length_c   1.000
_cell.angle_alpha   90.00
_cell.angle_beta   90.00
_cell.angle_gamma   90.00
#
_symmetry.space_group_name_H-M   'P 1'
#
loop_
_entity.id
_entity.type
_entity.pdbx_description
1 polymer ?
#
loop_
_entity_poly.entity_id
_entity_poly.type
_entity_poly.pdbx_seq_one_letter_code
_entity_poly.pdbx_strand_id
1 'polypeptide(L)'
;MNREAAIAPYSSLCYRFCTSFEPKPQEIVMALFTKEESLAYHEEPRPGKLEVLPVKPCFTQKDLSMAYSPGVANACLAIADDPSLANAYTGRGNLVAVVSNGTAVLGLGNIGPYAAKPVMEGKGVLFKNFADVDVFDLCLKTGSTEEFIAAVRTMEPTFGGINLEDIKAPECFIIEETLKQRYQGVKNESGVWITPAFPKLIYVLEEDNITPDAPY
;
A
#
# COMPACT_ATOMS: atom_id res chain seq x y z
N MET A 1 36.09 -6.02 16.41
CA MET A 1 34.83 -6.06 17.20
C MET A 1 33.70 -5.67 16.26
N ASN A 2 33.16 -6.67 15.57
CA ASN A 2 32.02 -6.50 14.65
C ASN A 2 30.73 -6.49 15.45
N ARG A 3 29.95 -5.42 15.34
CA ARG A 3 28.54 -5.38 15.76
C ARG A 3 27.70 -5.55 14.50
N GLU A 4 27.36 -6.78 14.16
CA GLU A 4 26.24 -7.08 13.29
C GLU A 4 24.94 -6.85 14.09
N ALA A 5 24.26 -5.76 13.79
CA ALA A 5 22.90 -5.56 14.25
C ALA A 5 21.98 -6.43 13.36
N ALA A 6 21.53 -7.56 13.90
CA ALA A 6 20.51 -8.38 13.27
C ALA A 6 19.21 -7.58 13.15
N ILE A 7 18.84 -7.23 11.93
CA ILE A 7 17.52 -6.68 11.59
C ILE A 7 16.53 -7.85 11.67
N ALA A 8 15.75 -7.93 12.73
CA ALA A 8 14.65 -8.89 12.82
C ALA A 8 13.62 -8.61 11.70
N PRO A 9 13.07 -9.64 11.06
CA PRO A 9 12.11 -9.44 9.98
C PRO A 9 10.82 -8.83 10.54
N TYR A 10 10.41 -7.71 9.96
CA TYR A 10 9.19 -6.97 10.29
C TYR A 10 7.89 -7.79 10.17
N SER A 11 7.94 -8.96 9.55
CA SER A 11 6.83 -9.91 9.39
C SER A 11 6.26 -10.45 10.71
N SER A 12 7.05 -10.48 11.80
CA SER A 12 6.59 -11.07 13.06
C SER A 12 5.77 -10.11 13.95
N LEU A 13 5.85 -8.80 13.72
CA LEU A 13 5.14 -7.82 14.56
C LEU A 13 3.70 -7.60 14.08
N CYS A 14 3.46 -7.56 12.78
CA CYS A 14 2.12 -7.52 12.21
C CYS A 14 1.34 -8.82 12.51
N TYR A 15 2.02 -9.97 12.42
CA TYR A 15 1.42 -11.27 12.66
C TYR A 15 0.90 -11.46 14.11
N ARG A 16 1.54 -10.86 15.12
CA ARG A 16 1.12 -11.00 16.52
C ARG A 16 -0.09 -10.15 16.91
N PHE A 17 -0.41 -9.11 16.15
CA PHE A 17 -1.58 -8.27 16.45
C PHE A 17 -2.87 -8.77 15.79
N CYS A 18 -2.79 -9.49 14.67
CA CYS A 18 -3.95 -10.06 13.99
C CYS A 18 -4.43 -11.39 14.58
N THR A 19 -3.53 -12.22 15.17
CA THR A 19 -3.89 -13.58 15.63
C THR A 19 -4.47 -13.67 17.04
N SER A 20 -4.58 -12.57 17.80
CA SER A 20 -5.11 -12.59 19.18
C SER A 20 -6.55 -12.08 19.30
N PHE A 21 -7.26 -11.84 18.20
CA PHE A 21 -8.63 -11.37 18.22
C PHE A 21 -9.58 -12.45 17.75
N GLU A 22 -9.91 -13.40 18.61
CA GLU A 22 -11.10 -14.25 18.46
C GLU A 22 -12.27 -13.59 19.18
N PRO A 23 -13.11 -12.85 18.46
CA PRO A 23 -14.54 -12.86 18.72
C PRO A 23 -15.30 -12.90 17.39
N LYS A 24 -16.51 -13.46 17.42
CA LYS A 24 -17.45 -13.36 16.29
C LYS A 24 -17.58 -11.88 15.92
N PRO A 25 -17.07 -11.43 14.76
CA PRO A 25 -16.80 -10.00 14.53
C PRO A 25 -18.06 -9.11 14.52
N GLN A 26 -19.22 -9.68 14.18
CA GLN A 26 -20.46 -8.91 14.00
C GLN A 26 -21.16 -8.50 15.30
N GLU A 27 -21.11 -9.29 16.36
CA GLU A 27 -21.84 -8.95 17.59
C GLU A 27 -21.11 -7.94 18.48
N ILE A 28 -19.77 -7.91 18.47
CA ILE A 28 -18.99 -6.99 19.32
C ILE A 28 -18.83 -5.62 18.63
N VAL A 29 -18.69 -5.58 17.31
CA VAL A 29 -18.60 -4.32 16.56
C VAL A 29 -19.92 -3.54 16.62
N MET A 30 -21.08 -4.23 16.58
CA MET A 30 -22.40 -3.60 16.67
C MET A 30 -22.69 -2.99 18.07
N ALA A 31 -21.94 -3.35 19.10
CA ALA A 31 -22.10 -2.80 20.44
C ALA A 31 -21.34 -1.50 20.70
N LEU A 32 -20.37 -1.17 19.85
CA LEU A 32 -19.49 0.01 20.04
C LEU A 32 -20.00 1.27 19.33
N PHE A 33 -20.77 1.14 18.28
CA PHE A 33 -21.30 2.26 17.50
C PHE A 33 -22.58 1.87 16.74
N THR A 34 -23.39 2.87 16.39
CA THR A 34 -24.58 2.70 15.54
C THR A 34 -24.20 2.81 14.06
N LYS A 35 -25.12 2.41 13.18
CA LYS A 35 -24.96 2.59 11.73
C LYS A 35 -24.81 4.08 11.38
N GLU A 36 -25.60 4.93 12.01
CA GLU A 36 -25.61 6.37 11.80
C GLU A 36 -24.28 7.00 12.20
N GLU A 37 -23.72 6.63 13.36
CA GLU A 37 -22.40 7.07 13.80
C GLU A 37 -21.30 6.61 12.85
N SER A 38 -21.37 5.38 12.35
CA SER A 38 -20.42 4.88 11.35
C SER A 38 -20.48 5.67 10.04
N LEU A 39 -21.66 5.99 9.54
CA LEU A 39 -21.81 6.78 8.31
C LEU A 39 -21.31 8.22 8.52
N ALA A 40 -21.68 8.85 9.64
CA ALA A 40 -21.20 10.19 9.99
C ALA A 40 -19.67 10.26 10.08
N TYR A 41 -19.01 9.24 10.64
CA TYR A 41 -17.55 9.16 10.70
C TYR A 41 -16.89 9.21 9.31
N HIS A 42 -17.55 8.68 8.26
CA HIS A 42 -17.01 8.70 6.91
C HIS A 42 -17.32 10.00 6.14
N GLU A 43 -18.34 10.74 6.58
CA GLU A 43 -18.81 11.95 5.93
C GLU A 43 -18.27 13.23 6.57
N GLU A 44 -18.20 13.27 7.90
CA GLU A 44 -17.89 14.47 8.67
C GLU A 44 -16.48 14.47 9.28
N PRO A 45 -15.84 15.63 9.50
CA PRO A 45 -16.22 16.98 9.02
C PRO A 45 -15.92 17.19 7.54
N ARG A 46 -15.30 16.21 6.89
CA ARG A 46 -14.95 16.14 5.48
C ARG A 46 -14.95 14.69 5.03
N PRO A 47 -15.53 14.35 3.86
CA PRO A 47 -15.58 12.99 3.37
C PRO A 47 -14.20 12.33 3.26
N GLY A 48 -14.15 11.04 3.59
CA GLY A 48 -12.93 10.22 3.53
C GLY A 48 -12.09 10.27 4.81
N LYS A 49 -11.03 9.46 4.85
CA LYS A 49 -10.15 9.29 6.02
C LYS A 49 -8.72 9.75 5.77
N LEU A 50 -8.36 10.00 4.52
CA LEU A 50 -7.01 10.38 4.11
C LEU A 50 -7.05 11.72 3.37
N GLU A 51 -5.97 12.48 3.50
CA GLU A 51 -5.76 13.69 2.71
C GLU A 51 -4.30 13.77 2.27
N VAL A 52 -4.05 14.51 1.18
CA VAL A 52 -2.71 14.79 0.68
C VAL A 52 -2.37 16.24 1.02
N LEU A 53 -1.28 16.43 1.76
CA LEU A 53 -0.80 17.72 2.19
C LEU A 53 0.63 17.96 1.68
N PRO A 54 0.95 19.19 1.25
CA PRO A 54 2.33 19.54 0.94
C PRO A 54 3.16 19.59 2.22
N VAL A 55 4.35 18.97 2.20
CA VAL A 55 5.30 18.94 3.33
C VAL A 55 6.38 20.01 3.23
N LYS A 56 6.40 20.79 2.13
CA LYS A 56 7.35 21.88 1.92
C LYS A 56 6.61 23.21 1.88
N PRO A 57 7.21 24.28 2.41
CA PRO A 57 6.61 25.61 2.32
C PRO A 57 6.55 26.07 0.87
N CYS A 58 5.51 26.83 0.53
CA CYS A 58 5.35 27.46 -0.78
C CYS A 58 4.73 28.87 -0.60
N PHE A 59 5.38 29.70 0.21
CA PHE A 59 4.89 31.04 0.59
C PHE A 59 5.63 32.18 -0.11
N THR A 60 6.84 31.91 -0.62
CA THR A 60 7.67 32.91 -1.29
C THR A 60 7.92 32.56 -2.76
N GLN A 61 8.30 33.56 -3.55
CA GLN A 61 8.72 33.36 -4.94
C GLN A 61 9.90 32.34 -5.04
N LYS A 62 10.79 32.36 -4.04
CA LYS A 62 11.89 31.40 -3.97
C LYS A 62 11.38 29.98 -3.73
N ASP A 63 10.44 29.79 -2.82
CA ASP A 63 9.85 28.47 -2.54
C ASP A 63 9.17 27.90 -3.79
N LEU A 64 8.37 28.73 -4.49
CA LEU A 64 7.72 28.35 -5.72
C LEU A 64 8.72 27.96 -6.81
N SER A 65 9.80 28.71 -6.95
CA SER A 65 10.86 28.42 -7.91
C SER A 65 11.62 27.14 -7.59
N MET A 66 11.77 26.77 -6.33
CA MET A 66 12.37 25.50 -5.90
C MET A 66 11.39 24.34 -6.04
N ALA A 67 10.13 24.53 -5.67
CA ALA A 67 9.12 23.49 -5.69
C ALA A 67 8.71 23.06 -7.11
N TYR A 68 8.80 23.98 -8.07
CA TYR A 68 8.39 23.73 -9.45
C TYR A 68 9.46 24.20 -10.43
N SER A 69 9.27 25.33 -11.12
CA SER A 69 10.19 25.76 -12.17
C SER A 69 10.94 27.03 -11.74
N PRO A 70 12.27 27.09 -11.95
CA PRO A 70 13.17 26.14 -12.61
C PRO A 70 13.85 25.13 -11.68
N GLY A 71 13.76 25.27 -10.34
CA GLY A 71 14.57 24.53 -9.36
C GLY A 71 14.35 23.01 -9.38
N VAL A 72 13.14 22.55 -9.69
CA VAL A 72 12.81 21.11 -9.78
C VAL A 72 13.68 20.36 -10.79
N ALA A 73 14.20 21.06 -11.84
CA ALA A 73 15.05 20.45 -12.86
C ALA A 73 16.31 19.82 -12.26
N ASN A 74 16.87 20.37 -11.19
CA ASN A 74 18.07 19.83 -10.55
C ASN A 74 17.80 18.45 -9.94
N ALA A 75 16.65 18.25 -9.28
CA ALA A 75 16.24 16.96 -8.75
C ALA A 75 15.95 15.96 -9.89
N CYS A 76 15.27 16.40 -10.95
CA CYS A 76 15.00 15.57 -12.12
C CYS A 76 16.27 15.06 -12.80
N LEU A 77 17.25 15.93 -13.00
CA LEU A 77 18.52 15.55 -13.62
C LEU A 77 19.32 14.60 -12.72
N ALA A 78 19.38 14.85 -11.41
CA ALA A 78 20.03 13.97 -10.48
C ALA A 78 19.41 12.56 -10.47
N ILE A 79 18.06 12.45 -10.51
CA ILE A 79 17.38 11.16 -10.58
C ILE A 79 17.57 10.49 -11.94
N ALA A 80 17.65 11.26 -13.03
CA ALA A 80 17.93 10.71 -14.36
C ALA A 80 19.33 10.10 -14.46
N ASP A 81 20.29 10.68 -13.76
CA ASP A 81 21.67 10.18 -13.67
C ASP A 81 21.79 8.98 -12.71
N ASP A 82 21.11 9.05 -11.56
CA ASP A 82 21.02 7.94 -10.59
C ASP A 82 19.57 7.73 -10.13
N PRO A 83 18.82 6.76 -10.70
CA PRO A 83 17.44 6.48 -10.34
C PRO A 83 17.21 6.14 -8.86
N SER A 84 18.23 5.71 -8.11
CA SER A 84 18.10 5.42 -6.68
C SER A 84 17.75 6.67 -5.86
N LEU A 85 18.14 7.84 -6.34
CA LEU A 85 17.85 9.14 -5.72
C LEU A 85 16.36 9.52 -5.75
N ALA A 86 15.52 8.80 -6.51
CA ALA A 86 14.07 9.00 -6.46
C ALA A 86 13.51 8.84 -5.03
N ASN A 87 14.08 7.93 -4.23
CA ASN A 87 13.67 7.75 -2.83
C ASN A 87 14.15 8.88 -1.90
N ALA A 88 15.19 9.61 -2.27
CA ALA A 88 15.73 10.71 -1.49
C ALA A 88 15.09 12.05 -1.83
N TYR A 89 14.74 12.26 -3.11
CA TYR A 89 14.26 13.56 -3.62
C TYR A 89 12.76 13.61 -3.85
N THR A 90 12.04 12.50 -3.66
CA THR A 90 10.58 12.44 -3.76
C THR A 90 9.95 11.74 -2.57
N GLY A 91 8.62 11.79 -2.44
CA GLY A 91 7.87 11.03 -1.43
C GLY A 91 7.88 9.52 -1.63
N ARG A 92 8.44 9.01 -2.74
CA ARG A 92 8.42 7.60 -3.12
C ARG A 92 8.94 6.67 -2.03
N GLY A 93 10.00 7.05 -1.32
CA GLY A 93 10.64 6.21 -0.30
C GLY A 93 9.76 5.90 0.90
N ASN A 94 8.69 6.67 1.14
CA ASN A 94 7.73 6.49 2.24
C ASN A 94 6.29 6.38 1.76
N LEU A 95 6.05 6.04 0.49
CA LEU A 95 4.70 5.99 -0.10
C LEU A 95 4.37 4.56 -0.54
N VAL A 96 3.29 4.00 -0.02
CA VAL A 96 2.77 2.67 -0.37
C VAL A 96 1.45 2.80 -1.14
N ALA A 97 1.29 2.00 -2.21
CA ALA A 97 -0.01 1.80 -2.84
C ALA A 97 -0.75 0.66 -2.13
N VAL A 98 -1.93 0.93 -1.59
CA VAL A 98 -2.89 -0.11 -1.20
C VAL A 98 -3.80 -0.36 -2.40
N VAL A 99 -3.72 -1.56 -3.00
CA VAL A 99 -4.37 -1.85 -4.29
C VAL A 99 -5.37 -2.96 -4.13
N SER A 100 -6.61 -2.71 -4.57
CA SER A 100 -7.72 -3.66 -4.51
C SER A 100 -8.59 -3.59 -5.77
N ASN A 101 -9.30 -4.67 -6.08
CA ASN A 101 -10.42 -4.67 -7.01
C ASN A 101 -11.77 -4.91 -6.30
N GLY A 102 -11.76 -5.04 -4.98
CA GLY A 102 -12.94 -5.19 -4.13
C GLY A 102 -13.69 -6.50 -4.35
N THR A 103 -12.99 -7.58 -4.75
CA THR A 103 -13.62 -8.87 -5.08
C THR A 103 -13.75 -9.82 -3.89
N ALA A 104 -13.09 -9.52 -2.75
CA ALA A 104 -13.16 -10.32 -1.53
C ALA A 104 -13.04 -9.45 -0.27
N VAL A 105 -13.93 -8.48 -0.14
CA VAL A 105 -13.94 -7.59 1.03
C VAL A 105 -14.47 -8.36 2.25
N LEU A 106 -13.71 -8.31 3.36
CA LEU A 106 -13.98 -9.09 4.57
C LEU A 106 -15.45 -8.93 5.06
N GLY A 107 -16.14 -10.05 5.17
CA GLY A 107 -17.55 -10.11 5.59
C GLY A 107 -18.58 -9.59 4.58
N LEU A 108 -18.14 -9.02 3.43
CA LEU A 108 -19.01 -8.43 2.42
C LEU A 108 -18.87 -9.10 1.05
N GLY A 109 -17.77 -9.83 0.81
CA GLY A 109 -17.52 -10.52 -0.45
C GLY A 109 -17.21 -9.59 -1.60
N ASN A 110 -17.71 -9.91 -2.79
CA ASN A 110 -17.47 -9.12 -4.01
C ASN A 110 -18.43 -7.92 -4.09
N ILE A 111 -18.01 -6.80 -3.54
CA ILE A 111 -18.78 -5.53 -3.58
C ILE A 111 -18.24 -4.54 -4.60
N GLY A 112 -17.13 -4.88 -5.27
CA GLY A 112 -16.51 -4.08 -6.32
C GLY A 112 -15.66 -2.90 -5.81
N PRO A 113 -14.90 -2.26 -6.73
CA PRO A 113 -13.86 -1.30 -6.34
C PRO A 113 -14.39 -0.01 -5.70
N TYR A 114 -15.58 0.46 -6.07
CA TYR A 114 -16.14 1.67 -5.47
C TYR A 114 -16.54 1.47 -4.00
N ALA A 115 -17.17 0.35 -3.70
CA ALA A 115 -17.63 0.05 -2.35
C ALA A 115 -16.48 -0.41 -1.43
N ALA A 116 -15.37 -0.92 -1.98
CA ALA A 116 -14.17 -1.26 -1.24
C ALA A 116 -13.35 -0.03 -0.78
N LYS A 117 -13.56 1.14 -1.40
CA LYS A 117 -12.79 2.37 -1.12
C LYS A 117 -12.70 2.72 0.37
N PRO A 118 -13.78 2.71 1.17
CA PRO A 118 -13.69 3.01 2.60
C PRO A 118 -12.77 2.05 3.38
N VAL A 119 -12.70 0.77 3.00
CA VAL A 119 -11.81 -0.21 3.62
C VAL A 119 -10.36 0.11 3.28
N MET A 120 -10.08 0.43 2.03
CA MET A 120 -8.73 0.78 1.57
C MET A 120 -8.20 2.06 2.23
N GLU A 121 -9.05 3.07 2.41
CA GLU A 121 -8.69 4.24 3.22
C GLU A 121 -8.40 3.87 4.68
N GLY A 122 -9.19 2.96 5.25
CA GLY A 122 -8.96 2.42 6.60
C GLY A 122 -7.58 1.76 6.70
N LYS A 123 -7.19 0.95 5.71
CA LYS A 123 -5.85 0.36 5.65
C LYS A 123 -4.77 1.46 5.61
N GLY A 124 -4.97 2.53 4.85
CA GLY A 124 -4.08 3.69 4.83
C GLY A 124 -3.93 4.38 6.19
N VAL A 125 -5.03 4.52 6.94
CA VAL A 125 -4.99 5.04 8.32
C VAL A 125 -4.13 4.15 9.22
N LEU A 126 -4.22 2.81 9.10
CA LEU A 126 -3.40 1.90 9.87
C LEU A 126 -1.90 2.04 9.53
N PHE A 127 -1.55 2.09 8.24
CA PHE A 127 -0.17 2.32 7.81
C PHE A 127 0.40 3.62 8.39
N LYS A 128 -0.39 4.71 8.35
CA LYS A 128 0.06 6.01 8.87
C LYS A 128 0.23 5.98 10.38
N ASN A 129 -0.76 5.47 11.11
CA ASN A 129 -0.74 5.50 12.58
C ASN A 129 0.29 4.56 13.21
N PHE A 130 0.53 3.39 12.61
CA PHE A 130 1.41 2.39 13.20
C PHE A 130 2.84 2.40 12.67
N ALA A 131 3.05 2.90 11.46
CA ALA A 131 4.35 2.85 10.79
C ALA A 131 4.83 4.18 10.22
N ASP A 132 4.02 5.24 10.34
CA ASP A 132 4.27 6.56 9.71
C ASP A 132 4.53 6.46 8.20
N VAL A 133 3.88 5.51 7.53
CA VAL A 133 3.95 5.31 6.07
C VAL A 133 2.78 6.00 5.41
N ASP A 134 3.05 6.78 4.38
CA ASP A 134 2.03 7.42 3.56
C ASP A 134 1.40 6.42 2.59
N VAL A 135 0.11 6.56 2.32
CA VAL A 135 -0.64 5.65 1.45
C VAL A 135 -1.44 6.39 0.40
N PHE A 136 -1.39 5.87 -0.83
CA PHE A 136 -2.45 6.08 -1.81
C PHE A 136 -3.23 4.77 -1.96
N ASP A 137 -4.52 4.81 -1.66
CA ASP A 137 -5.41 3.68 -1.83
C ASP A 137 -6.02 3.70 -3.25
N LEU A 138 -5.79 2.63 -3.98
CA LEU A 138 -6.07 2.50 -5.40
C LEU A 138 -7.07 1.36 -5.65
N CYS A 139 -8.32 1.72 -5.84
CA CYS A 139 -9.38 0.77 -6.20
C CYS A 139 -9.46 0.65 -7.72
N LEU A 140 -9.03 -0.49 -8.25
CA LEU A 140 -8.94 -0.73 -9.68
C LEU A 140 -10.19 -1.43 -10.23
N LYS A 141 -10.80 -0.83 -11.25
CA LYS A 141 -11.87 -1.47 -12.03
C LYS A 141 -11.25 -2.17 -13.23
N THR A 142 -10.89 -3.44 -13.05
CA THR A 142 -10.28 -4.27 -14.09
C THR A 142 -11.19 -5.42 -14.51
N GLY A 143 -11.09 -5.82 -15.77
CA GLY A 143 -11.88 -6.92 -16.35
C GLY A 143 -11.23 -8.30 -16.20
N SER A 144 -9.92 -8.34 -15.91
CA SER A 144 -9.15 -9.58 -15.76
C SER A 144 -7.98 -9.44 -14.81
N THR A 145 -7.40 -10.58 -14.43
CA THR A 145 -6.19 -10.68 -13.62
C THR A 145 -4.97 -10.06 -14.32
N GLU A 146 -4.86 -10.26 -15.63
CA GLU A 146 -3.78 -9.73 -16.46
C GLU A 146 -3.83 -8.20 -16.53
N GLU A 147 -5.02 -7.64 -16.68
CA GLU A 147 -5.25 -6.20 -16.66
C GLU A 147 -4.87 -5.60 -15.30
N PHE A 148 -5.25 -6.26 -14.20
CA PHE A 148 -4.85 -5.85 -12.85
C PHE A 148 -3.33 -5.85 -12.68
N ILE A 149 -2.67 -6.94 -13.06
CA ILE A 149 -1.20 -7.07 -13.00
C ILE A 149 -0.53 -5.97 -13.85
N ALA A 150 -1.04 -5.72 -15.06
CA ALA A 150 -0.50 -4.70 -15.95
C ALA A 150 -0.63 -3.30 -15.33
N ALA A 151 -1.78 -2.98 -14.72
CA ALA A 151 -2.01 -1.72 -14.04
C ALA A 151 -1.02 -1.53 -12.86
N VAL A 152 -0.89 -2.53 -12.01
CA VAL A 152 0.04 -2.47 -10.86
C VAL A 152 1.48 -2.29 -11.32
N ARG A 153 1.90 -2.98 -12.39
CA ARG A 153 3.25 -2.86 -12.94
C ARG A 153 3.59 -1.45 -13.42
N THR A 154 2.63 -0.76 -14.00
CA THR A 154 2.85 0.60 -14.54
C THR A 154 2.98 1.66 -13.45
N MET A 155 2.52 1.36 -12.23
CA MET A 155 2.59 2.27 -11.08
C MET A 155 3.93 2.22 -10.34
N GLU A 156 4.81 1.28 -10.66
CA GLU A 156 6.10 1.05 -9.98
C GLU A 156 6.92 2.33 -9.74
N PRO A 157 7.07 3.27 -10.68
CA PRO A 157 7.90 4.45 -10.46
C PRO A 157 7.43 5.36 -9.34
N THR A 158 6.13 5.31 -8.98
CA THR A 158 5.53 6.22 -8.01
C THR A 158 5.69 5.73 -6.57
N PHE A 159 5.71 4.42 -6.34
CA PHE A 159 5.56 3.84 -5.01
C PHE A 159 6.84 3.20 -4.48
N GLY A 160 7.05 3.36 -3.16
CA GLY A 160 8.05 2.66 -2.39
C GLY A 160 7.66 1.23 -2.02
N GLY A 161 6.38 0.90 -2.06
CA GLY A 161 5.83 -0.43 -1.79
C GLY A 161 4.42 -0.57 -2.32
N ILE A 162 3.95 -1.81 -2.38
CA ILE A 162 2.58 -2.15 -2.80
C ILE A 162 2.01 -3.15 -1.82
N ASN A 163 0.80 -2.89 -1.32
CA ASN A 163 -0.02 -3.79 -0.55
C ASN A 163 -1.22 -4.23 -1.41
N LEU A 164 -1.35 -5.52 -1.63
CA LEU A 164 -2.53 -6.10 -2.29
C LEU A 164 -3.57 -6.42 -1.24
N GLU A 165 -4.82 -5.99 -1.45
CA GLU A 165 -5.87 -6.08 -0.45
C GLU A 165 -7.20 -6.52 -1.07
N ASP A 166 -7.97 -7.37 -0.36
CA ASP A 166 -9.35 -7.75 -0.70
C ASP A 166 -9.52 -8.26 -2.15
N ILE A 167 -8.60 -9.10 -2.61
CA ILE A 167 -8.63 -9.74 -3.92
C ILE A 167 -8.99 -11.21 -3.73
N LYS A 168 -10.02 -11.68 -4.41
CA LYS A 168 -10.49 -13.06 -4.26
C LYS A 168 -9.47 -14.10 -4.71
N ALA A 169 -9.55 -15.29 -4.10
CA ALA A 169 -8.84 -16.47 -4.53
C ALA A 169 -9.54 -17.11 -5.77
N PRO A 170 -8.80 -17.75 -6.69
CA PRO A 170 -7.35 -17.97 -6.70
C PRO A 170 -6.55 -16.80 -7.29
N GLU A 171 -7.20 -15.75 -7.80
CA GLU A 171 -6.58 -14.64 -8.55
C GLU A 171 -5.54 -13.90 -7.70
N CYS A 172 -5.78 -13.74 -6.38
CA CYS A 172 -4.84 -13.08 -5.48
C CYS A 172 -3.46 -13.75 -5.49
N PHE A 173 -3.40 -15.09 -5.50
CA PHE A 173 -2.14 -15.84 -5.54
C PHE A 173 -1.41 -15.67 -6.88
N ILE A 174 -2.15 -15.67 -8.00
CA ILE A 174 -1.58 -15.47 -9.34
C ILE A 174 -0.99 -14.07 -9.46
N ILE A 175 -1.71 -13.06 -8.97
CA ILE A 175 -1.28 -11.67 -8.98
C ILE A 175 -0.01 -11.52 -8.14
N GLU A 176 -0.05 -12.00 -6.91
CA GLU A 176 1.07 -11.91 -5.97
C GLU A 176 2.33 -12.57 -6.53
N GLU A 177 2.23 -13.83 -6.94
CA GLU A 177 3.37 -14.58 -7.47
C GLU A 177 3.97 -13.91 -8.71
N THR A 178 3.11 -13.44 -9.63
CA THR A 178 3.54 -12.78 -10.86
C THR A 178 4.24 -11.44 -10.58
N LEU A 179 3.77 -10.69 -9.59
CA LEU A 179 4.40 -9.43 -9.20
C LEU A 179 5.70 -9.68 -8.42
N LYS A 180 5.75 -10.67 -7.51
CA LYS A 180 6.95 -11.05 -6.77
C LYS A 180 8.11 -11.45 -7.69
N GLN A 181 7.84 -12.26 -8.71
CA GLN A 181 8.88 -12.72 -9.65
C GLN A 181 9.60 -11.58 -10.34
N ARG A 182 8.92 -10.50 -10.66
CA ARG A 182 9.51 -9.31 -11.29
C ARG A 182 10.43 -8.52 -10.35
N TYR A 183 10.09 -8.51 -9.06
CA TYR A 183 10.79 -7.72 -8.04
C TYR A 183 11.87 -8.52 -7.28
N GLN A 184 11.98 -9.83 -7.55
CA GLN A 184 13.17 -10.60 -7.17
C GLN A 184 14.32 -10.13 -8.05
N GLY A 185 15.27 -9.43 -7.46
CA GLY A 185 16.37 -8.77 -8.16
C GLY A 185 17.06 -9.65 -9.20
N VAL A 186 17.65 -9.01 -10.19
CA VAL A 186 18.45 -9.69 -11.23
C VAL A 186 19.79 -10.08 -10.60
N LYS A 187 20.23 -11.33 -10.78
CA LYS A 187 21.59 -11.73 -10.42
C LYS A 187 22.57 -11.09 -11.41
N ASN A 188 23.62 -10.46 -10.89
CA ASN A 188 24.74 -10.02 -11.73
C ASN A 188 25.53 -11.24 -12.24
N GLU A 189 26.50 -10.99 -13.13
CA GLU A 189 27.36 -12.03 -13.71
C GLU A 189 28.14 -12.84 -12.65
N SER A 190 28.33 -12.28 -11.45
CA SER A 190 28.96 -12.93 -10.30
C SER A 190 27.97 -13.73 -9.43
N GLY A 191 26.69 -13.83 -9.82
CA GLY A 191 25.64 -14.57 -9.10
C GLY A 191 25.12 -13.86 -7.85
N VAL A 192 25.53 -12.62 -7.59
CA VAL A 192 25.04 -11.79 -6.49
C VAL A 192 23.71 -11.16 -6.91
N TRP A 193 22.71 -11.26 -6.04
CA TRP A 193 21.45 -10.57 -6.24
C TRP A 193 21.68 -9.06 -6.18
N ILE A 194 21.58 -8.40 -7.32
CA ILE A 194 21.41 -6.96 -7.35
C ILE A 194 19.93 -6.73 -7.09
N THR A 195 19.57 -6.42 -5.87
CA THR A 195 18.30 -5.73 -5.64
C THR A 195 18.44 -4.41 -6.36
N PRO A 196 17.63 -4.14 -7.41
CA PRO A 196 17.50 -2.76 -7.87
C PRO A 196 17.22 -1.90 -6.65
N ALA A 197 17.59 -0.64 -6.67
CA ALA A 197 17.29 0.32 -5.60
C ALA A 197 15.76 0.57 -5.47
N PHE A 198 14.97 -0.44 -5.73
CA PHE A 198 13.53 -0.47 -5.71
C PHE A 198 13.05 -1.03 -4.38
N PRO A 199 12.03 -0.45 -3.82
CA PRO A 199 11.58 -0.69 -2.47
C PRO A 199 11.12 -2.12 -2.29
N LYS A 200 11.19 -2.55 -1.06
CA LYS A 200 10.60 -3.81 -0.63
C LYS A 200 9.10 -3.76 -0.94
N LEU A 201 8.67 -4.58 -1.87
CA LEU A 201 7.27 -4.87 -2.06
C LEU A 201 6.79 -5.57 -0.79
N ILE A 202 5.99 -4.90 0.02
CA ILE A 202 5.40 -5.46 1.22
C ILE A 202 4.07 -6.07 0.79
N TYR A 203 4.02 -7.39 0.71
CA TYR A 203 2.77 -8.12 0.54
C TYR A 203 2.21 -8.40 1.92
N VAL A 204 1.01 -7.96 2.18
CA VAL A 204 0.19 -8.44 3.27
C VAL A 204 -1.03 -9.07 2.61
N LEU A 205 -1.02 -10.39 2.51
CA LEU A 205 -2.25 -11.14 2.30
C LEU A 205 -2.86 -11.34 3.68
N GLU A 206 -4.09 -10.93 3.89
CA GLU A 206 -4.88 -11.44 5.00
C GLU A 206 -5.27 -12.87 4.65
N GLU A 207 -4.63 -13.85 5.32
CA GLU A 207 -4.87 -15.28 5.10
C GLU A 207 -6.26 -15.75 5.61
N ASP A 208 -7.01 -14.86 6.28
CA ASP A 208 -8.25 -15.23 6.97
C ASP A 208 -9.44 -15.59 6.05
N ASN A 209 -9.28 -15.48 4.73
CA ASN A 209 -10.30 -15.87 3.75
C ASN A 209 -10.02 -17.19 3.04
N ILE A 210 -9.03 -17.98 3.51
CA ILE A 210 -8.66 -19.25 2.87
C ILE A 210 -9.21 -20.43 3.68
N THR A 211 -10.51 -20.51 3.88
CA THR A 211 -11.17 -21.79 4.14
C THR A 211 -12.05 -22.11 2.94
N PRO A 212 -11.77 -23.19 2.20
CA PRO A 212 -12.55 -23.59 1.02
C PRO A 212 -14.04 -23.90 1.32
N ASP A 213 -14.42 -24.00 2.58
CA ASP A 213 -15.70 -24.52 3.03
C ASP A 213 -16.40 -23.68 4.11
N ALA A 214 -16.08 -22.39 4.26
CA ALA A 214 -16.84 -21.53 5.17
C ALA A 214 -18.19 -21.17 4.53
N PRO A 215 -19.34 -21.60 5.07
CA PRO A 215 -20.64 -21.13 4.60
C PRO A 215 -20.80 -19.65 4.98
N TYR A 216 -21.14 -18.84 3.99
CA TYR A 216 -21.49 -17.42 4.12
C TYR A 216 -22.79 -17.22 4.87
#